data_3c70a726bb6c9fe709da577035e93f2b
#
_entry.id   3c70a726bb6c9fe709da577035e93f2b
#
_cell.length_a   1.000
_cell.length_b   1.000
_cell.length_c   1.000
_cell.angle_alpha   90.00
_cell.angle_beta   90.00
_cell.angle_gamma   90.00
#
_symmetry.space_group_name_H-M   'P 1'
#
loop_
_entity.id
_entity.type
_entity.pdbx_description
1 polymer ?
#
loop_
_entity_poly.entity_id
_entity_poly.type
_entity_poly.pdbx_seq_one_letter_code
_entity_poly.pdbx_strand_id
1 'polypeptide(L)'
;MIKTLTKHLQTIQAKGQGLFVPYIMAGDHKRGLDGLFETIDLLAASGASAIEVGIPWSDPVADGPVIEAAGQRSLGRGTSLSAVIKKLQEKESPVPLLIMTYFNPVFQYSVEKFIADLEPTSVKGLIVPDLPHEHEDFILPYLENTDIALIPLVSLTTGVERQIELTKHAEGFIYAVAVNGVTGRVQGYQDNLDEHLSSLHDIADIPVLTGFGVSTLSDVERFNQVSDGVIVGSKVVEALHQGQEAELSRFIRQAVFNSRAH
;
A
#
# COMPACT_ATOMS: atom_id res chain seq x y z
N MET A 1 18.32 -8.15 -9.44
CA MET A 1 18.13 -9.07 -8.26
C MET A 1 16.71 -8.87 -7.77
N ILE A 2 15.95 -9.95 -7.45
CA ILE A 2 14.57 -9.81 -6.96
C ILE A 2 14.60 -9.13 -5.58
N LYS A 3 13.85 -8.04 -5.41
CA LYS A 3 13.75 -7.27 -4.16
C LYS A 3 13.17 -8.10 -3.01
N THR A 4 13.56 -7.78 -1.78
CA THR A 4 13.10 -8.48 -0.55
C THR A 4 11.57 -8.46 -0.41
N LEU A 5 10.91 -7.35 -0.76
CA LEU A 5 9.46 -7.24 -0.70
C LEU A 5 8.77 -8.33 -1.53
N THR A 6 9.15 -8.51 -2.81
CA THR A 6 8.57 -9.53 -3.68
C THR A 6 8.74 -10.93 -3.08
N LYS A 7 9.97 -11.27 -2.64
CA LYS A 7 10.25 -12.59 -2.03
C LYS A 7 9.44 -12.82 -0.75
N HIS A 8 9.30 -11.78 0.07
CA HIS A 8 8.54 -11.86 1.31
C HIS A 8 7.06 -12.17 1.03
N LEU A 9 6.44 -11.43 0.12
CA LEU A 9 5.03 -11.64 -0.25
C LEU A 9 4.82 -13.01 -0.88
N GLN A 10 5.66 -13.44 -1.82
CA GLN A 10 5.61 -14.78 -2.42
C GLN A 10 5.80 -15.90 -1.38
N THR A 11 6.62 -15.68 -0.36
CA THR A 11 6.79 -16.65 0.74
C THR A 11 5.53 -16.82 1.58
N ILE A 12 4.77 -15.73 1.79
CA ILE A 12 3.47 -15.78 2.49
C ILE A 12 2.45 -16.53 1.65
N GLN A 13 2.35 -16.23 0.35
CA GLN A 13 1.46 -16.94 -0.58
C GLN A 13 1.76 -18.44 -0.67
N ALA A 14 3.04 -18.81 -0.72
CA ALA A 14 3.45 -20.22 -0.75
C ALA A 14 3.01 -21.02 0.49
N LYS A 15 2.71 -20.33 1.61
CA LYS A 15 2.10 -20.93 2.82
C LYS A 15 0.58 -21.00 2.77
N GLY A 16 -0.05 -20.62 1.66
CA GLY A 16 -1.51 -20.59 1.51
C GLY A 16 -2.19 -19.43 2.26
N GLN A 17 -1.44 -18.39 2.65
CA GLN A 17 -1.99 -17.21 3.31
C GLN A 17 -2.29 -16.11 2.29
N GLY A 18 -3.43 -15.43 2.44
CA GLY A 18 -3.72 -14.23 1.66
C GLY A 18 -2.86 -13.04 2.07
N LEU A 19 -2.55 -12.22 1.10
CA LEU A 19 -1.82 -10.99 1.37
C LEU A 19 -2.78 -9.90 1.86
N PHE A 20 -2.44 -9.28 2.98
CA PHE A 20 -3.20 -8.18 3.56
C PHE A 20 -2.26 -7.03 3.90
N VAL A 21 -2.43 -5.90 3.23
CA VAL A 21 -1.62 -4.69 3.43
C VAL A 21 -2.53 -3.57 3.97
N PRO A 22 -2.50 -3.29 5.28
CA PRO A 22 -3.21 -2.14 5.84
C PRO A 22 -2.47 -0.84 5.51
N TYR A 23 -3.25 0.19 5.18
CA TYR A 23 -2.75 1.57 5.08
C TYR A 23 -2.95 2.30 6.40
N ILE A 24 -1.96 3.09 6.81
CA ILE A 24 -2.02 4.02 7.94
C ILE A 24 -1.51 5.39 7.53
N MET A 25 -2.04 6.45 8.13
CA MET A 25 -1.50 7.80 7.97
C MET A 25 -0.46 8.08 9.07
N ALA A 26 0.78 8.35 8.69
CA ALA A 26 1.82 8.69 9.66
C ALA A 26 1.41 9.93 10.47
N GLY A 27 1.50 9.84 11.79
CA GLY A 27 1.15 10.95 12.71
C GLY A 27 -0.34 11.08 13.03
N ASP A 28 -1.24 10.24 12.49
CA ASP A 28 -2.67 10.27 12.84
C ASP A 28 -3.00 9.60 14.18
N HIS A 29 -2.07 8.82 14.74
CA HIS A 29 -2.24 8.28 16.09
C HIS A 29 -2.48 9.39 17.13
N LYS A 30 -3.25 9.09 18.22
CA LYS A 30 -3.54 10.05 19.31
C LYS A 30 -2.29 10.71 19.92
N ARG A 31 -1.13 10.03 19.88
CA ARG A 31 0.18 10.55 20.28
C ARG A 31 1.03 11.08 19.11
N GLY A 32 0.41 11.34 17.95
CA GLY A 32 1.13 11.76 16.75
C GLY A 32 2.13 10.69 16.27
N LEU A 33 3.31 11.12 15.84
CA LEU A 33 4.39 10.22 15.39
C LEU A 33 4.92 9.29 16.49
N ASP A 34 4.80 9.65 17.76
CA ASP A 34 5.24 8.79 18.87
C ASP A 34 4.45 7.50 18.98
N GLY A 35 3.25 7.47 18.42
CA GLY A 35 2.42 6.27 18.34
C GLY A 35 2.60 5.44 17.07
N LEU A 36 3.46 5.84 16.14
CA LEU A 36 3.59 5.18 14.85
C LEU A 36 3.96 3.69 14.99
N PHE A 37 4.98 3.38 15.78
CA PHE A 37 5.42 1.99 15.96
C PHE A 37 4.45 1.15 16.81
N GLU A 38 3.66 1.75 17.70
CA GLU A 38 2.57 1.04 18.38
C GLU A 38 1.53 0.55 17.38
N THR A 39 1.17 1.39 16.41
CA THR A 39 0.26 1.01 15.32
C THR A 39 0.89 -0.05 14.40
N ILE A 40 2.15 0.11 14.00
CA ILE A 40 2.87 -0.86 13.17
C ILE A 40 2.93 -2.22 13.85
N ASP A 41 3.33 -2.28 15.12
CA ASP A 41 3.43 -3.53 15.89
C ASP A 41 2.07 -4.22 16.04
N LEU A 42 1.00 -3.45 16.28
CA LEU A 42 -0.38 -3.96 16.34
C LEU A 42 -0.80 -4.63 15.03
N LEU A 43 -0.58 -3.96 13.91
CA LEU A 43 -0.97 -4.47 12.60
C LEU A 43 -0.14 -5.68 12.18
N ALA A 44 1.16 -5.67 12.42
CA ALA A 44 2.05 -6.81 12.18
C ALA A 44 1.64 -8.03 13.02
N ALA A 45 1.37 -7.84 14.33
CA ALA A 45 0.89 -8.90 15.22
C ALA A 45 -0.52 -9.42 14.85
N SER A 46 -1.28 -8.64 14.08
CA SER A 46 -2.58 -9.03 13.57
C SER A 46 -2.50 -9.86 12.28
N GLY A 47 -1.33 -9.92 11.62
CA GLY A 47 -1.10 -10.72 10.42
C GLY A 47 -0.91 -9.91 9.13
N ALA A 48 -0.66 -8.61 9.23
CA ALA A 48 -0.34 -7.79 8.05
C ALA A 48 0.90 -8.35 7.33
N SER A 49 0.83 -8.47 6.00
CA SER A 49 1.93 -8.96 5.15
C SER A 49 3.00 -7.88 4.91
N ALA A 50 2.58 -6.64 4.83
CA ALA A 50 3.35 -5.42 4.79
C ALA A 50 2.45 -4.30 5.32
N ILE A 51 2.97 -3.10 5.57
CA ILE A 51 2.17 -1.96 6.02
C ILE A 51 2.48 -0.76 5.14
N GLU A 52 1.44 -0.17 4.57
CA GLU A 52 1.53 1.06 3.79
C GLU A 52 1.42 2.26 4.73
N VAL A 53 2.45 3.10 4.76
CA VAL A 53 2.57 4.30 5.59
C VAL A 53 2.42 5.52 4.71
N GLY A 54 1.26 6.18 4.78
CA GLY A 54 0.99 7.42 4.08
C GLY A 54 1.69 8.61 4.72
N ILE A 55 2.33 9.43 3.89
CA ILE A 55 2.91 10.70 4.30
C ILE A 55 1.83 11.78 4.16
N PRO A 56 1.52 12.55 5.22
CA PRO A 56 0.51 13.59 5.13
C PRO A 56 0.95 14.69 4.16
N TRP A 57 0.03 15.10 3.28
CA TRP A 57 0.24 16.12 2.28
C TRP A 57 -0.96 17.06 2.18
N SER A 58 -0.74 18.34 1.84
CA SER A 58 -1.80 19.36 1.77
C SER A 58 -2.70 19.22 0.55
N ASP A 59 -2.18 18.61 -0.53
CA ASP A 59 -2.84 18.57 -1.84
C ASP A 59 -2.95 17.11 -2.36
N PRO A 60 -3.64 16.20 -1.63
CA PRO A 60 -3.72 14.79 -1.98
C PRO A 60 -4.71 14.57 -3.13
N VAL A 61 -4.21 14.18 -4.31
CA VAL A 61 -5.04 13.99 -5.51
C VAL A 61 -5.61 12.57 -5.64
N ALA A 62 -5.06 11.60 -4.89
CA ALA A 62 -5.47 10.19 -4.94
C ALA A 62 -6.25 9.73 -3.69
N ASP A 63 -6.32 10.54 -2.64
CA ASP A 63 -6.89 10.16 -1.36
C ASP A 63 -8.41 10.33 -1.34
N GLY A 64 -9.12 9.41 -0.69
CA GLY A 64 -10.52 9.57 -0.37
C GLY A 64 -10.73 10.34 0.94
N PRO A 65 -11.99 10.74 1.26
CA PRO A 65 -12.28 11.68 2.36
C PRO A 65 -11.81 11.19 3.75
N VAL A 66 -11.77 9.89 4.00
CA VAL A 66 -11.26 9.33 5.28
C VAL A 66 -9.75 9.52 5.38
N ILE A 67 -9.02 9.26 4.31
CA ILE A 67 -7.56 9.40 4.25
C ILE A 67 -7.16 10.88 4.28
N GLU A 68 -7.87 11.74 3.52
CA GLU A 68 -7.70 13.19 3.56
C GLU A 68 -7.87 13.75 4.99
N ALA A 69 -8.94 13.32 5.69
CA ALA A 69 -9.19 13.75 7.06
C ALA A 69 -8.06 13.31 8.01
N ALA A 70 -7.52 12.11 7.84
CA ALA A 70 -6.35 11.62 8.60
C ALA A 70 -5.10 12.45 8.29
N GLY A 71 -4.86 12.79 7.02
CA GLY A 71 -3.79 13.67 6.58
C GLY A 71 -3.88 15.05 7.22
N GLN A 72 -5.07 15.66 7.23
CA GLN A 72 -5.30 16.96 7.87
C GLN A 72 -5.05 16.91 9.39
N ARG A 73 -5.49 15.85 10.09
CA ARG A 73 -5.18 15.67 11.52
C ARG A 73 -3.69 15.56 11.78
N SER A 74 -2.99 14.82 10.92
CA SER A 74 -1.55 14.62 11.02
C SER A 74 -0.77 15.92 10.75
N LEU A 75 -1.11 16.65 9.69
CA LEU A 75 -0.54 17.98 9.37
C LEU A 75 -0.80 18.97 10.51
N GLY A 76 -2.01 18.98 11.09
CA GLY A 76 -2.35 19.82 12.25
C GLY A 76 -1.50 19.55 13.49
N ARG A 77 -0.88 18.37 13.57
CA ARG A 77 0.10 18.02 14.64
C ARG A 77 1.56 18.31 14.26
N GLY A 78 1.79 18.90 13.08
CA GLY A 78 3.12 19.26 12.60
C GLY A 78 3.92 18.09 12.01
N THR A 79 3.25 16.99 11.62
CA THR A 79 3.92 15.87 10.94
C THR A 79 4.45 16.32 9.57
N SER A 80 5.71 15.98 9.29
CA SER A 80 6.37 16.27 8.01
C SER A 80 7.08 15.01 7.48
N LEU A 81 7.39 14.96 6.18
CA LEU A 81 8.15 13.87 5.58
C LEU A 81 9.46 13.60 6.33
N SER A 82 10.23 14.65 6.64
CA SER A 82 11.51 14.50 7.37
C SER A 82 11.33 13.94 8.78
N ALA A 83 10.24 14.30 9.47
CA ALA A 83 9.95 13.78 10.80
C ALA A 83 9.55 12.30 10.75
N VAL A 84 8.78 11.90 9.72
CA VAL A 84 8.40 10.49 9.51
C VAL A 84 9.65 9.65 9.21
N ILE A 85 10.53 10.10 8.30
CA ILE A 85 11.77 9.38 7.97
C ILE A 85 12.62 9.17 9.23
N LYS A 86 12.85 10.23 10.01
CA LYS A 86 13.59 10.13 11.28
C LYS A 86 12.95 9.14 12.24
N LYS A 87 11.62 9.12 12.32
CA LYS A 87 10.89 8.17 13.16
C LYS A 87 11.11 6.73 12.72
N LEU A 88 11.07 6.47 11.40
CA LEU A 88 11.30 5.15 10.85
C LEU A 88 12.74 4.64 11.04
N GLN A 89 13.71 5.53 11.21
CA GLN A 89 15.11 5.18 11.52
C GLN A 89 15.32 4.78 12.99
N GLU A 90 14.37 5.05 13.89
CA GLU A 90 14.53 4.75 15.34
C GLU A 90 14.39 3.26 15.66
N LYS A 91 13.61 2.51 14.87
CA LYS A 91 13.27 1.11 15.17
C LYS A 91 12.95 0.34 13.89
N GLU A 92 13.35 -0.93 13.84
CA GLU A 92 12.93 -1.86 12.79
C GLU A 92 11.46 -2.28 12.95
N SER A 93 10.79 -2.48 11.83
CA SER A 93 9.43 -3.03 11.77
C SER A 93 9.47 -4.55 11.65
N PRO A 94 8.52 -5.28 12.28
CA PRO A 94 8.39 -6.74 12.14
C PRO A 94 8.05 -7.20 10.71
N VAL A 95 7.49 -6.32 9.89
CA VAL A 95 7.10 -6.58 8.50
C VAL A 95 7.61 -5.46 7.59
N PRO A 96 7.77 -5.70 6.27
CA PRO A 96 8.14 -4.64 5.33
C PRO A 96 7.19 -3.45 5.41
N LEU A 97 7.75 -2.24 5.34
CA LEU A 97 6.99 -1.00 5.23
C LEU A 97 7.01 -0.51 3.78
N LEU A 98 5.91 0.11 3.36
CA LEU A 98 5.77 0.81 2.09
C LEU A 98 5.54 2.29 2.40
N ILE A 99 6.21 3.19 1.71
CA ILE A 99 5.88 4.62 1.80
C ILE A 99 4.95 4.99 0.65
N MET A 100 3.79 5.52 0.99
CA MET A 100 2.89 6.17 0.05
C MET A 100 3.02 7.68 0.21
N THR A 101 3.44 8.35 -0.84
CA THR A 101 3.65 9.81 -0.85
C THR A 101 3.46 10.36 -2.25
N TYR A 102 3.29 11.68 -2.36
CA TYR A 102 3.23 12.37 -3.64
C TYR A 102 4.63 12.80 -4.10
N PHE A 103 4.81 13.02 -5.41
CA PHE A 103 6.13 13.31 -5.96
C PHE A 103 6.69 14.65 -5.47
N ASN A 104 5.85 15.67 -5.31
CA ASN A 104 6.33 16.98 -4.90
C ASN A 104 7.03 17.00 -3.53
N PRO A 105 6.53 16.37 -2.45
CA PRO A 105 7.28 16.22 -1.19
C PRO A 105 8.64 15.54 -1.38
N VAL A 106 8.72 14.50 -2.20
CA VAL A 106 9.98 13.78 -2.50
C VAL A 106 10.95 14.69 -3.24
N PHE A 107 10.46 15.40 -4.26
CA PHE A 107 11.27 16.32 -5.04
C PHE A 107 11.83 17.47 -4.18
N GLN A 108 11.01 18.06 -3.31
CA GLN A 108 11.43 19.11 -2.37
C GLN A 108 12.43 18.61 -1.31
N TYR A 109 12.36 17.35 -0.92
CA TYR A 109 13.31 16.72 0.01
C TYR A 109 14.66 16.40 -0.66
N SER A 110 14.73 16.37 -1.98
CA SER A 110 15.71 15.75 -2.87
C SER A 110 15.48 14.23 -2.97
N VAL A 111 15.25 13.75 -4.19
CA VAL A 111 15.01 12.33 -4.47
C VAL A 111 16.16 11.45 -3.98
N GLU A 112 17.40 11.82 -4.29
CA GLU A 112 18.60 11.13 -3.85
C GLU A 112 18.65 10.99 -2.32
N LYS A 113 18.47 12.12 -1.63
CA LYS A 113 18.50 12.15 -0.16
C LYS A 113 17.36 11.36 0.45
N PHE A 114 16.15 11.43 -0.13
CA PHE A 114 14.99 10.68 0.31
C PHE A 114 15.24 9.17 0.28
N ILE A 115 15.75 8.65 -0.83
CA ILE A 115 16.07 7.23 -0.97
C ILE A 115 17.19 6.82 -0.03
N ALA A 116 18.28 7.60 0.06
CA ALA A 116 19.39 7.31 0.96
C ALA A 116 18.96 7.29 2.44
N ASP A 117 18.07 8.20 2.86
CA ASP A 117 17.57 8.24 4.23
C ASP A 117 16.56 7.10 4.56
N LEU A 118 15.91 6.52 3.55
CA LEU A 118 15.02 5.36 3.71
C LEU A 118 15.77 4.02 3.69
N GLU A 119 16.91 3.92 3.03
CA GLU A 119 17.65 2.66 2.85
C GLU A 119 17.95 1.94 4.18
N PRO A 120 18.38 2.61 5.27
CA PRO A 120 18.65 1.97 6.55
C PRO A 120 17.39 1.59 7.35
N THR A 121 16.19 1.77 6.79
CA THR A 121 14.92 1.49 7.45
C THR A 121 14.30 0.16 6.99
N SER A 122 13.16 -0.21 7.59
CA SER A 122 12.34 -1.35 7.13
C SER A 122 11.48 -1.03 5.89
N VAL A 123 11.66 0.13 5.25
CA VAL A 123 10.96 0.48 4.01
C VAL A 123 11.53 -0.34 2.87
N LYS A 124 10.63 -1.06 2.17
CA LYS A 124 10.95 -1.95 1.05
C LYS A 124 10.13 -1.65 -0.20
N GLY A 125 9.27 -0.66 -0.14
CA GLY A 125 8.48 -0.22 -1.30
C GLY A 125 8.13 1.26 -1.24
N LEU A 126 7.98 1.85 -2.42
CA LEU A 126 7.59 3.24 -2.62
C LEU A 126 6.41 3.29 -3.58
N ILE A 127 5.35 3.99 -3.18
CA ILE A 127 4.14 4.23 -3.95
C ILE A 127 4.01 5.75 -4.16
N VAL A 128 4.02 6.19 -5.43
CA VAL A 128 3.93 7.60 -5.81
C VAL A 128 2.83 7.78 -6.84
N PRO A 129 1.56 7.99 -6.41
CA PRO A 129 0.39 7.94 -7.29
C PRO A 129 0.34 9.00 -8.40
N ASP A 130 1.03 10.11 -8.21
CA ASP A 130 1.12 11.22 -9.15
C ASP A 130 2.39 11.19 -10.04
N LEU A 131 3.18 10.10 -9.97
CA LEU A 131 4.32 9.88 -10.85
C LEU A 131 3.93 8.90 -11.97
N PRO A 132 3.72 9.37 -13.21
CA PRO A 132 3.45 8.49 -14.35
C PRO A 132 4.65 7.61 -14.68
N HIS A 133 4.40 6.42 -15.22
CA HIS A 133 5.43 5.48 -15.65
C HIS A 133 6.48 6.12 -16.58
N GLU A 134 6.05 7.03 -17.48
CA GLU A 134 6.90 7.77 -18.38
C GLU A 134 7.90 8.70 -17.69
N HIS A 135 7.72 8.95 -16.39
CA HIS A 135 8.54 9.84 -15.58
C HIS A 135 9.20 9.12 -14.37
N GLU A 136 9.19 7.80 -14.37
CA GLU A 136 9.89 7.01 -13.33
C GLU A 136 11.41 7.21 -13.35
N ASP A 137 11.96 7.72 -14.47
CA ASP A 137 13.37 8.11 -14.60
C ASP A 137 13.81 9.18 -13.57
N PHE A 138 12.89 9.92 -12.98
CA PHE A 138 13.17 10.80 -11.84
C PHE A 138 13.55 10.05 -10.56
N ILE A 139 13.14 8.81 -10.38
CA ILE A 139 13.34 8.02 -9.15
C ILE A 139 14.20 6.78 -9.40
N LEU A 140 13.97 6.04 -10.48
CA LEU A 140 14.59 4.75 -10.76
C LEU A 140 16.11 4.72 -10.62
N PRO A 141 16.90 5.73 -11.11
CA PRO A 141 18.35 5.71 -10.96
C PRO A 141 18.84 5.64 -9.52
N TYR A 142 18.06 6.19 -8.57
CA TYR A 142 18.39 6.17 -7.15
C TYR A 142 17.96 4.87 -6.45
N LEU A 143 17.01 4.13 -7.05
CA LEU A 143 16.51 2.84 -6.52
C LEU A 143 17.32 1.63 -7.01
N GLU A 144 18.07 1.76 -8.10
CA GLU A 144 18.72 0.65 -8.81
C GLU A 144 19.57 -0.24 -7.89
N ASN A 145 20.33 0.35 -6.98
CA ASN A 145 21.23 -0.36 -6.06
C ASN A 145 20.68 -0.50 -4.63
N THR A 146 19.40 -0.22 -4.42
CA THR A 146 18.74 -0.35 -3.12
C THR A 146 17.83 -1.57 -3.07
N ASP A 147 17.32 -1.91 -1.89
CA ASP A 147 16.30 -2.95 -1.70
C ASP A 147 14.87 -2.35 -1.62
N ILE A 148 14.67 -1.15 -2.17
CA ILE A 148 13.37 -0.48 -2.21
C ILE A 148 12.79 -0.63 -3.62
N ALA A 149 11.59 -1.20 -3.73
CA ALA A 149 10.85 -1.35 -4.98
C ALA A 149 10.01 -0.10 -5.28
N LEU A 150 9.96 0.36 -6.53
CA LEU A 150 8.91 1.27 -6.98
C LEU A 150 7.70 0.44 -7.39
N ILE A 151 6.56 0.67 -6.71
CA ILE A 151 5.35 -0.12 -6.90
C ILE A 151 4.53 0.47 -8.04
N PRO A 152 4.31 -0.27 -9.14
CA PRO A 152 3.50 0.22 -10.25
C PRO A 152 2.01 0.21 -9.89
N LEU A 153 1.31 1.28 -10.28
CA LEU A 153 -0.14 1.38 -10.15
C LEU A 153 -0.81 1.07 -11.48
N VAL A 154 -1.74 0.13 -11.47
CA VAL A 154 -2.52 -0.26 -12.64
C VAL A 154 -4.00 0.00 -12.36
N SER A 155 -4.63 0.87 -13.16
CA SER A 155 -6.05 1.19 -13.01
C SER A 155 -6.93 0.23 -13.80
N LEU A 156 -8.22 0.14 -13.45
CA LEU A 156 -9.23 -0.64 -14.19
C LEU A 156 -9.40 -0.22 -15.65
N THR A 157 -9.02 0.99 -16.01
CA THR A 157 -9.12 1.51 -17.38
C THR A 157 -7.86 1.25 -18.20
N THR A 158 -6.84 0.63 -17.59
CA THR A 158 -5.57 0.32 -18.27
C THR A 158 -5.78 -0.85 -19.24
N GLY A 159 -5.59 -0.61 -20.54
CA GLY A 159 -5.68 -1.65 -21.57
C GLY A 159 -4.55 -2.70 -21.44
N VAL A 160 -4.78 -3.88 -22.00
CA VAL A 160 -3.90 -5.05 -21.86
C VAL A 160 -2.45 -4.77 -22.32
N GLU A 161 -2.25 -4.07 -23.43
CA GLU A 161 -0.92 -3.72 -23.91
C GLU A 161 -0.15 -2.88 -22.87
N ARG A 162 -0.85 -1.93 -22.25
CA ARG A 162 -0.26 -1.10 -21.20
C ARG A 162 -0.04 -1.87 -19.90
N GLN A 163 -0.90 -2.82 -19.57
CA GLN A 163 -0.68 -3.73 -18.43
C GLN A 163 0.62 -4.52 -18.62
N ILE A 164 0.84 -5.11 -19.81
CA ILE A 164 2.07 -5.83 -20.14
C ILE A 164 3.31 -4.93 -19.99
N GLU A 165 3.23 -3.68 -20.45
CA GLU A 165 4.32 -2.72 -20.31
C GLU A 165 4.64 -2.43 -18.83
N LEU A 166 3.61 -2.11 -18.03
CA LEU A 166 3.76 -1.77 -16.61
C LEU A 166 4.23 -2.94 -15.74
N THR A 167 3.88 -4.17 -16.13
CA THR A 167 4.26 -5.37 -15.34
C THR A 167 5.62 -5.94 -15.72
N LYS A 168 6.14 -5.64 -16.91
CA LYS A 168 7.34 -6.28 -17.49
C LYS A 168 8.60 -6.20 -16.61
N HIS A 169 8.77 -5.10 -15.89
CA HIS A 169 9.93 -4.84 -15.03
C HIS A 169 9.50 -4.48 -13.60
N ALA A 170 8.26 -4.78 -13.25
CA ALA A 170 7.70 -4.45 -11.96
C ALA A 170 8.43 -5.17 -10.82
N GLU A 171 8.57 -4.49 -9.70
CA GLU A 171 9.17 -4.98 -8.47
C GLU A 171 8.16 -4.84 -7.32
N GLY A 172 8.35 -5.59 -6.24
CA GLY A 172 7.45 -5.57 -5.09
C GLY A 172 6.16 -6.33 -5.38
N PHE A 173 5.15 -5.65 -5.84
CA PHE A 173 3.85 -6.16 -6.28
C PHE A 173 3.19 -5.18 -7.26
N ILE A 174 2.12 -5.59 -7.92
CA ILE A 174 1.28 -4.71 -8.75
C ILE A 174 0.15 -4.16 -7.88
N TYR A 175 0.03 -2.85 -7.79
CA TYR A 175 -1.07 -2.19 -7.10
C TYR A 175 -2.23 -1.94 -8.07
N ALA A 176 -3.24 -2.81 -8.06
CA ALA A 176 -4.46 -2.58 -8.83
C ALA A 176 -5.35 -1.57 -8.10
N VAL A 177 -5.61 -0.41 -8.74
CA VAL A 177 -6.34 0.72 -8.12
C VAL A 177 -7.65 1.02 -8.83
N ALA A 178 -8.69 1.40 -8.06
CA ALA A 178 -9.91 1.99 -8.62
C ALA A 178 -9.63 3.40 -9.12
N VAL A 179 -10.23 3.76 -10.26
CA VAL A 179 -10.30 5.17 -10.65
C VAL A 179 -11.30 5.88 -9.73
N ASN A 180 -10.87 6.94 -9.05
CA ASN A 180 -11.74 7.76 -8.21
C ASN A 180 -12.98 8.22 -8.98
N GLY A 181 -14.18 7.92 -8.46
CA GLY A 181 -15.45 8.37 -9.00
C GLY A 181 -16.44 7.26 -9.40
N VAL A 182 -16.05 5.98 -9.41
CA VAL A 182 -16.94 4.88 -9.79
C VAL A 182 -17.23 3.97 -8.59
N THR A 183 -17.62 4.54 -7.46
CA THR A 183 -18.18 3.80 -6.31
C THR A 183 -19.70 3.64 -6.46
N GLY A 184 -20.16 3.25 -7.66
CA GLY A 184 -21.56 2.91 -7.90
C GLY A 184 -21.71 1.40 -8.02
N ARG A 185 -22.64 0.82 -7.29
CA ARG A 185 -23.10 -0.57 -7.42
C ARG A 185 -23.81 -0.77 -8.77
N VAL A 186 -23.08 -0.66 -9.87
CA VAL A 186 -23.57 -1.01 -11.20
C VAL A 186 -23.15 -2.45 -11.45
N GLN A 187 -24.09 -3.36 -11.61
CA GLN A 187 -23.86 -4.80 -11.75
C GLN A 187 -22.84 -5.15 -12.86
N GLY A 188 -22.85 -4.46 -13.98
CA GLY A 188 -21.86 -4.64 -15.05
C GLY A 188 -20.45 -4.09 -14.75
N TYR A 189 -20.29 -3.29 -13.71
CA TYR A 189 -18.97 -2.81 -13.28
C TYR A 189 -18.20 -3.85 -12.44
N GLN A 190 -18.92 -4.65 -11.67
CA GLN A 190 -18.30 -5.69 -10.84
C GLN A 190 -17.77 -6.85 -11.71
N ASP A 191 -18.50 -7.25 -12.74
CA ASP A 191 -18.08 -8.32 -13.65
C ASP A 191 -16.83 -7.90 -14.44
N ASN A 192 -16.79 -6.66 -14.93
CA ASN A 192 -15.62 -6.11 -15.63
C ASN A 192 -14.39 -5.97 -14.70
N LEU A 193 -14.60 -5.72 -13.40
CA LEU A 193 -13.52 -5.62 -12.41
C LEU A 193 -12.83 -6.98 -12.20
N ASP A 194 -13.61 -8.04 -12.01
CA ASP A 194 -13.07 -9.37 -11.75
C ASP A 194 -12.33 -9.92 -12.98
N GLU A 195 -12.85 -9.71 -14.18
CA GLU A 195 -12.18 -10.06 -15.44
C GLU A 195 -10.86 -9.28 -15.61
N HIS A 196 -10.87 -7.99 -15.31
CA HIS A 196 -9.68 -7.15 -15.40
C HIS A 196 -8.59 -7.58 -14.40
N LEU A 197 -8.97 -7.85 -13.15
CA LEU A 197 -8.03 -8.33 -12.13
C LEU A 197 -7.46 -9.69 -12.47
N SER A 198 -8.30 -10.62 -12.96
CA SER A 198 -7.84 -11.93 -13.41
C SER A 198 -6.88 -11.82 -14.59
N SER A 199 -7.18 -10.97 -15.56
CA SER A 199 -6.28 -10.71 -16.70
C SER A 199 -4.94 -10.12 -16.26
N LEU A 200 -4.96 -9.17 -15.32
CA LEU A 200 -3.76 -8.57 -14.78
C LEU A 200 -2.92 -9.59 -13.99
N HIS A 201 -3.59 -10.43 -13.19
CA HIS A 201 -2.95 -11.51 -12.45
C HIS A 201 -2.28 -12.55 -13.39
N ASP A 202 -2.93 -12.89 -14.51
CA ASP A 202 -2.38 -13.84 -15.48
C ASP A 202 -1.16 -13.29 -16.24
N ILE A 203 -1.05 -11.98 -16.36
CA ILE A 203 0.07 -11.28 -17.03
C ILE A 203 1.26 -11.08 -16.08
N ALA A 204 1.01 -10.89 -14.77
CA ALA A 204 2.01 -10.47 -13.81
C ALA A 204 2.85 -11.64 -13.28
N ASP A 205 4.17 -11.49 -13.25
CA ASP A 205 5.12 -12.44 -12.64
C ASP A 205 5.29 -12.23 -11.11
N ILE A 206 4.68 -11.19 -10.56
CA ILE A 206 4.74 -10.81 -9.15
C ILE A 206 3.33 -10.63 -8.59
N PRO A 207 3.12 -10.66 -7.26
CA PRO A 207 1.78 -10.56 -6.68
C PRO A 207 1.00 -9.34 -7.14
N VAL A 208 -0.31 -9.51 -7.36
CA VAL A 208 -1.27 -8.42 -7.66
C VAL A 208 -2.12 -8.17 -6.42
N LEU A 209 -2.05 -6.96 -5.86
CA LEU A 209 -2.83 -6.54 -4.69
C LEU A 209 -3.88 -5.51 -5.09
N THR A 210 -5.09 -5.69 -4.56
CA THR A 210 -6.25 -4.87 -4.93
C THR A 210 -6.59 -3.85 -3.86
N GLY A 211 -6.61 -2.56 -4.24
CA GLY A 211 -6.99 -1.44 -3.38
C GLY A 211 -8.37 -0.84 -3.73
N PHE A 212 -9.43 -1.65 -3.78
CA PHE A 212 -10.77 -1.26 -4.25
C PHE A 212 -11.81 -1.17 -3.14
N GLY A 213 -11.66 -0.25 -2.19
CA GLY A 213 -12.73 0.02 -1.22
C GLY A 213 -13.11 -1.19 -0.36
N VAL A 214 -12.15 -2.06 -0.06
CA VAL A 214 -12.34 -3.24 0.78
C VAL A 214 -12.75 -2.83 2.18
N SER A 215 -13.93 -3.30 2.62
CA SER A 215 -14.50 -2.92 3.91
C SER A 215 -15.04 -4.10 4.73
N THR A 216 -15.33 -5.23 4.09
CA THR A 216 -15.86 -6.43 4.72
C THR A 216 -14.99 -7.67 4.44
N LEU A 217 -15.19 -8.74 5.22
CA LEU A 217 -14.51 -10.02 4.95
C LEU A 217 -14.96 -10.61 3.60
N SER A 218 -16.21 -10.40 3.22
CA SER A 218 -16.72 -10.83 1.90
C SER A 218 -16.01 -10.13 0.75
N ASP A 219 -15.63 -8.83 0.91
CA ASP A 219 -14.82 -8.15 -0.10
C ASP A 219 -13.43 -8.80 -0.20
N VAL A 220 -12.80 -9.11 0.95
CA VAL A 220 -11.49 -9.79 0.97
C VAL A 220 -11.58 -11.16 0.30
N GLU A 221 -12.58 -11.97 0.64
CA GLU A 221 -12.80 -13.30 0.05
C GLU A 221 -12.98 -13.20 -1.47
N ARG A 222 -13.79 -12.26 -1.95
CA ARG A 222 -14.00 -12.02 -3.38
C ARG A 222 -12.69 -11.66 -4.09
N PHE A 223 -11.95 -10.68 -3.59
CA PHE A 223 -10.74 -10.22 -4.26
C PHE A 223 -9.62 -11.27 -4.22
N ASN A 224 -9.53 -12.08 -3.18
CA ASN A 224 -8.60 -13.20 -3.13
C ASN A 224 -8.89 -14.33 -4.16
N GLN A 225 -10.04 -14.30 -4.84
CA GLN A 225 -10.34 -15.22 -5.95
C GLN A 225 -9.75 -14.73 -7.29
N VAL A 226 -9.55 -13.42 -7.44
CA VAL A 226 -9.15 -12.79 -8.72
C VAL A 226 -7.83 -12.00 -8.62
N SER A 227 -7.25 -11.91 -7.43
CA SER A 227 -5.94 -11.29 -7.14
C SER A 227 -5.25 -12.02 -5.98
N ASP A 228 -4.05 -11.59 -5.62
CA ASP A 228 -3.24 -12.25 -4.59
C ASP A 228 -3.47 -11.72 -3.19
N GLY A 229 -4.21 -10.63 -3.05
CA GLY A 229 -4.50 -10.02 -1.78
C GLY A 229 -5.09 -8.62 -1.89
N VAL A 230 -5.21 -7.97 -0.75
CA VAL A 230 -5.89 -6.69 -0.63
C VAL A 230 -5.06 -5.63 0.09
N ILE A 231 -5.28 -4.38 -0.32
CA ILE A 231 -4.80 -3.19 0.39
C ILE A 231 -6.01 -2.48 0.98
N VAL A 232 -5.99 -2.23 2.29
CA VAL A 232 -7.15 -1.73 3.03
C VAL A 232 -6.80 -0.42 3.72
N GLY A 233 -7.33 0.69 3.21
CA GLY A 233 -7.07 2.04 3.71
C GLY A 233 -8.15 2.53 4.66
N SER A 234 -9.24 3.06 4.13
CA SER A 234 -10.26 3.80 4.88
C SER A 234 -10.78 3.06 6.11
N LYS A 235 -11.07 1.75 5.99
CA LYS A 235 -11.51 0.94 7.13
C LYS A 235 -10.47 0.88 8.25
N VAL A 236 -9.20 0.74 7.91
CA VAL A 236 -8.11 0.66 8.90
C VAL A 236 -7.93 2.01 9.60
N VAL A 237 -7.84 3.08 8.83
CA VAL A 237 -7.68 4.45 9.35
C VAL A 237 -8.86 4.83 10.24
N GLU A 238 -10.08 4.55 9.84
CA GLU A 238 -11.28 4.83 10.62
C GLU A 238 -11.33 4.03 11.93
N ALA A 239 -11.05 2.72 11.88
CA ALA A 239 -11.03 1.87 13.07
C ALA A 239 -9.97 2.33 14.09
N LEU A 240 -8.76 2.69 13.64
CA LEU A 240 -7.70 3.23 14.50
C LEU A 240 -8.10 4.58 15.10
N HIS A 241 -8.71 5.46 14.30
CA HIS A 241 -9.17 6.76 14.77
C HIS A 241 -10.26 6.64 15.85
N GLN A 242 -11.14 5.64 15.74
CA GLN A 242 -12.22 5.35 16.67
C GLN A 242 -11.79 4.51 17.88
N GLY A 243 -10.53 4.10 17.98
CA GLY A 243 -10.04 3.25 19.08
C GLY A 243 -10.57 1.82 19.04
N GLN A 244 -10.82 1.29 17.83
CA GLN A 244 -11.36 -0.05 17.58
C GLN A 244 -10.25 -1.08 17.23
N GLU A 245 -9.08 -0.98 17.88
CA GLU A 245 -7.90 -1.80 17.58
C GLU A 245 -8.17 -3.30 17.74
N ALA A 246 -8.96 -3.70 18.73
CA ALA A 246 -9.30 -5.11 18.97
C ALA A 246 -10.18 -5.70 17.85
N GLU A 247 -11.12 -4.93 17.33
CA GLU A 247 -11.99 -5.31 16.21
C GLU A 247 -11.19 -5.37 14.90
N LEU A 248 -10.33 -4.37 14.68
CA LEU A 248 -9.44 -4.33 13.54
C LEU A 248 -8.49 -5.53 13.53
N SER A 249 -7.85 -5.86 14.65
CA SER A 249 -6.98 -7.04 14.77
C SER A 249 -7.74 -8.33 14.44
N ARG A 250 -8.99 -8.45 14.89
CA ARG A 250 -9.82 -9.62 14.59
C ARG A 250 -10.15 -9.69 13.10
N PHE A 251 -10.51 -8.57 12.50
CA PHE A 251 -10.78 -8.46 11.06
C PHE A 251 -9.57 -8.89 10.23
N ILE A 252 -8.38 -8.35 10.52
CA ILE A 252 -7.15 -8.70 9.79
C ILE A 252 -6.84 -10.20 9.92
N ARG A 253 -6.90 -10.76 11.13
CA ARG A 253 -6.66 -12.21 11.33
C ARG A 253 -7.62 -13.06 10.50
N GLN A 254 -8.91 -12.74 10.49
CA GLN A 254 -9.90 -13.45 9.68
C GLN A 254 -9.63 -13.29 8.18
N ALA A 255 -9.27 -12.10 7.74
CA ALA A 255 -8.94 -11.81 6.33
C ALA A 255 -7.74 -12.63 5.83
N VAL A 256 -6.71 -12.80 6.66
CA VAL A 256 -5.51 -13.57 6.32
C VAL A 256 -5.75 -15.08 6.35
N PHE A 257 -6.56 -15.59 7.30
CA PHE A 257 -6.78 -17.03 7.48
C PHE A 257 -7.85 -17.61 6.55
N ASN A 258 -8.84 -16.81 6.13
CA ASN A 258 -9.91 -17.27 5.22
C ASN A 258 -9.50 -17.29 3.74
N SER A 259 -8.29 -16.89 3.41
CA SER A 259 -7.80 -16.91 2.05
C SER A 259 -7.30 -18.30 1.68
N ARG A 260 -8.11 -18.99 0.85
CA ARG A 260 -7.87 -20.28 0.21
C ARG A 260 -8.01 -21.54 1.07
N ALA A 261 -9.23 -21.92 1.34
CA ALA A 261 -9.60 -23.33 1.27
C ALA A 261 -9.69 -23.73 -0.23
N HIS A 262 -8.57 -24.13 -0.83
CA HIS A 262 -8.52 -24.88 -2.10
C HIS A 262 -7.49 -25.97 -1.98
#